data_e5a3a50cc4d140dd858da6c1cbff6a23
#
_entry.id   e5a3a50cc4d140dd858da6c1cbff6a23
#
_cell.length_a   1.000
_cell.length_b   1.000
_cell.length_c   1.000
_cell.angle_alpha   90.00
_cell.angle_beta   90.00
_cell.angle_gamma   90.00
#
_symmetry.space_group_name_H-M   'P 1'
#
loop_
_entity.id
_entity.type
_entity.pdbx_description
1 polymer ?
#
loop_
_entity_poly.entity_id
_entity_poly.type
_entity_poly.pdbx_seq_one_letter_code
_entity_poly.pdbx_strand_id
1 'polypeptide(L)'
;MEFQVSKPQVVIKEIEGHKCEPYEVLTVDVPEEYMGPVMEKLGARKGEMTNMQNFNGQARLEYVIPARGLVGFRTEFLTDTRGYGIMNSVFDSYRPYSGNIVGRRTGALLAFETGTTTAYGLFPAEERGVLFIGAGVDVYEGMIIGEGNREQDIAVNVCKGKNLTNVRAAAKDDTVRLKTPKDMSLEECIAFLNDDEYLEVTPHFLRLRKRFLKAKDRVQYAKTQQQG
;
A
#
# COMPACT_ATOMS: atom_id res chain seq x y z
N MET A 1 10.09 2.57 -22.28
CA MET A 1 10.52 1.35 -21.57
C MET A 1 9.43 1.02 -20.57
N GLU A 2 8.95 -0.21 -20.56
CA GLU A 2 7.89 -0.66 -19.65
C GLU A 2 8.46 -1.80 -18.81
N PHE A 3 8.21 -1.79 -17.51
CA PHE A 3 8.65 -2.84 -16.61
C PHE A 3 7.69 -3.02 -15.45
N GLN A 4 7.78 -4.17 -14.79
CA GLN A 4 6.97 -4.50 -13.63
C GLN A 4 7.86 -4.59 -12.39
N VAL A 5 7.35 -4.06 -11.29
CA VAL A 5 8.01 -4.08 -9.98
C VAL A 5 7.13 -4.87 -9.02
N SER A 6 7.71 -5.79 -8.30
CA SER A 6 7.09 -6.45 -7.14
C SER A 6 7.45 -5.72 -5.85
N LYS A 7 6.78 -6.09 -4.77
CA LYS A 7 7.18 -5.65 -3.44
C LYS A 7 8.65 -5.97 -3.19
N PRO A 8 9.44 -5.03 -2.69
CA PRO A 8 10.83 -5.26 -2.34
C PRO A 8 10.98 -6.43 -1.35
N GLN A 9 11.91 -7.33 -1.62
CA GLN A 9 12.18 -8.49 -0.78
C GLN A 9 13.61 -8.42 -0.24
N VAL A 10 13.79 -8.80 1.01
CA VAL A 10 15.10 -8.95 1.62
C VAL A 10 15.69 -10.33 1.29
N VAL A 11 17.00 -10.41 1.24
CA VAL A 11 17.69 -11.69 1.05
C VAL A 11 17.68 -12.45 2.37
N ILE A 12 16.98 -13.57 2.40
CA ILE A 12 16.97 -14.51 3.53
C ILE A 12 18.17 -15.45 3.37
N LYS A 13 18.91 -15.69 4.46
CA LYS A 13 20.03 -16.63 4.52
C LYS A 13 19.74 -17.72 5.54
N GLU A 14 20.28 -18.88 5.30
CA GLU A 14 20.36 -19.96 6.29
C GLU A 14 21.71 -19.87 6.98
N ILE A 15 21.74 -19.66 8.28
CA ILE A 15 22.93 -19.57 9.12
C ILE A 15 22.78 -20.56 10.24
N GLU A 16 23.69 -21.53 10.34
CA GLU A 16 23.65 -22.58 11.36
C GLU A 16 22.32 -23.35 11.42
N GLY A 17 21.70 -23.59 10.25
CA GLY A 17 20.41 -24.29 10.15
C GLY A 17 19.19 -23.42 10.51
N HIS A 18 19.38 -22.13 10.78
CA HIS A 18 18.32 -21.19 11.09
C HIS A 18 18.09 -20.18 9.95
N LYS A 19 16.83 -19.92 9.68
CA LYS A 19 16.41 -18.89 8.74
C LYS A 19 16.70 -17.51 9.33
N CYS A 20 17.58 -16.73 8.69
CA CYS A 20 18.00 -15.41 9.13
C CYS A 20 17.66 -14.35 8.10
N GLU A 21 17.38 -13.13 8.57
CA GLU A 21 17.09 -11.96 7.76
C GLU A 21 17.97 -10.77 8.15
N PRO A 22 18.22 -9.80 7.23
CA PRO A 22 19.00 -8.63 7.56
C PRO A 22 18.25 -7.69 8.50
N TYR A 23 18.97 -7.18 9.49
CA TYR A 23 18.52 -6.15 10.42
C TYR A 23 19.30 -4.86 10.22
N GLU A 24 18.63 -3.76 10.53
CA GLU A 24 19.20 -2.41 10.49
C GLU A 24 19.10 -1.76 11.87
N VAL A 25 20.10 -0.95 12.20
CA VAL A 25 20.01 0.04 13.29
C VAL A 25 19.34 1.27 12.70
N LEU A 26 18.17 1.59 13.20
CA LEU A 26 17.39 2.75 12.83
C LEU A 26 17.50 3.83 13.91
N THR A 27 17.92 5.02 13.53
CA THR A 27 17.89 6.22 14.38
C THR A 27 16.81 7.16 13.88
N VAL A 28 15.94 7.60 14.79
CA VAL A 28 14.81 8.48 14.49
C VAL A 28 14.87 9.68 15.43
N ASP A 29 14.88 10.89 14.88
CA ASP A 29 14.75 12.15 15.60
C ASP A 29 13.37 12.75 15.29
N VAL A 30 12.54 12.96 16.30
CA VAL A 30 11.19 13.50 16.17
C VAL A 30 10.85 14.47 17.31
N PRO A 31 10.00 15.49 17.06
CA PRO A 31 9.37 16.22 18.15
C PRO A 31 8.61 15.26 19.09
N GLU A 32 8.67 15.51 20.41
CA GLU A 32 8.07 14.61 21.41
C GLU A 32 6.57 14.32 21.16
N GLU A 33 5.85 15.27 20.57
CA GLU A 33 4.42 15.10 20.22
C GLU A 33 4.15 13.98 19.22
N TYR A 34 5.12 13.63 18.35
CA TYR A 34 4.99 12.57 17.34
C TYR A 34 5.62 11.24 17.77
N MET A 35 6.26 11.19 18.95
CA MET A 35 6.97 9.99 19.42
C MET A 35 6.03 8.77 19.54
N GLY A 36 4.86 8.95 20.13
CA GLY A 36 3.91 7.85 20.37
C GLY A 36 3.51 7.10 19.10
N PRO A 37 2.94 7.77 18.09
CA PRO A 37 2.59 7.13 16.81
C PRO A 37 3.77 6.44 16.11
N VAL A 38 4.98 7.03 16.17
CA VAL A 38 6.19 6.45 15.58
C VAL A 38 6.60 5.17 16.30
N MET A 39 6.58 5.17 17.64
CA MET A 39 6.90 3.98 18.45
C MET A 39 5.91 2.84 18.20
N GLU A 40 4.62 3.12 18.13
CA GLU A 40 3.57 2.13 17.83
C GLU A 40 3.82 1.47 16.47
N LYS A 41 4.08 2.27 15.44
CA LYS A 41 4.32 1.77 14.08
C LYS A 41 5.61 0.95 13.97
N LEU A 42 6.68 1.38 14.62
CA LEU A 42 7.94 0.63 14.65
C LEU A 42 7.79 -0.70 15.40
N GLY A 43 7.05 -0.73 16.52
CA GLY A 43 6.74 -1.95 17.24
C GLY A 43 5.93 -2.94 16.39
N ALA A 44 4.91 -2.48 15.67
CA ALA A 44 4.12 -3.31 14.75
C ALA A 44 4.98 -3.91 13.61
N ARG A 45 6.09 -3.25 13.25
CA ARG A 45 7.07 -3.67 12.24
C ARG A 45 8.23 -4.50 12.81
N LYS A 46 8.07 -5.01 14.05
CA LYS A 46 9.08 -5.80 14.76
C LYS A 46 10.37 -5.04 15.11
N GLY A 47 10.29 -3.72 15.23
CA GLY A 47 11.39 -2.91 15.75
C GLY A 47 11.52 -3.08 17.26
N GLU A 48 12.73 -3.35 17.72
CA GLU A 48 13.10 -3.41 19.13
C GLU A 48 13.83 -2.12 19.50
N MET A 49 13.27 -1.36 20.43
CA MET A 49 13.89 -0.12 20.89
C MET A 49 15.10 -0.44 21.75
N THR A 50 16.25 0.10 21.39
CA THR A 50 17.51 -0.08 22.12
C THR A 50 17.87 1.11 22.98
N ASN A 51 17.48 2.32 22.57
CA ASN A 51 17.78 3.55 23.31
C ASN A 51 16.72 4.63 23.04
N MET A 52 16.52 5.51 24.02
CA MET A 52 15.67 6.69 23.90
C MET A 52 16.29 7.85 24.69
N GLN A 53 16.39 9.00 24.05
CA GLN A 53 16.89 10.21 24.66
C GLN A 53 15.96 11.37 24.32
N ASN A 54 15.59 12.16 25.33
CA ASN A 54 14.81 13.37 25.13
C ASN A 54 15.71 14.58 25.39
N PHE A 55 15.70 15.52 24.48
CA PHE A 55 16.48 16.72 24.56
C PHE A 55 15.75 17.92 23.92
N ASN A 56 15.47 18.96 24.72
CA ASN A 56 14.85 20.22 24.24
C ASN A 56 13.57 20.03 23.40
N GLY A 57 12.65 19.12 23.82
CA GLY A 57 11.39 18.87 23.11
C GLY A 57 11.53 17.99 21.85
N GLN A 58 12.72 17.42 21.64
CA GLN A 58 13.00 16.42 20.63
C GLN A 58 13.29 15.06 21.29
N ALA A 59 12.79 13.99 20.67
CA ALA A 59 13.09 12.63 21.08
C ALA A 59 13.97 11.96 20.02
N ARG A 60 15.11 11.40 20.45
CA ARG A 60 15.93 10.49 19.65
C ARG A 60 15.64 9.07 20.08
N LEU A 61 15.21 8.27 19.12
CA LEU A 61 14.86 6.86 19.31
C LEU A 61 15.82 6.01 18.48
N GLU A 62 16.37 4.95 19.08
CA GLU A 62 17.20 3.99 18.39
C GLU A 62 16.53 2.62 18.44
N TYR A 63 16.47 1.97 17.29
CA TYR A 63 15.86 0.66 17.11
C TYR A 63 16.77 -0.29 16.37
N VAL A 64 16.64 -1.56 16.68
CA VAL A 64 17.08 -2.65 15.81
C VAL A 64 15.83 -3.23 15.17
N ILE A 65 15.77 -3.26 13.85
CA ILE A 65 14.56 -3.59 13.08
C ILE A 65 14.90 -4.44 11.87
N PRO A 66 14.10 -5.46 11.52
CA PRO A 66 14.24 -6.15 10.26
C PRO A 66 14.16 -5.19 9.07
N ALA A 67 15.10 -5.27 8.13
CA ALA A 67 15.15 -4.36 6.97
C ALA A 67 13.84 -4.32 6.18
N ARG A 68 13.12 -5.46 6.07
CA ARG A 68 11.78 -5.51 5.46
C ARG A 68 10.72 -4.72 6.22
N GLY A 69 10.91 -4.46 7.51
CA GLY A 69 10.05 -3.60 8.32
C GLY A 69 10.15 -2.12 7.94
N LEU A 70 11.23 -1.71 7.30
CA LEU A 70 11.43 -0.33 6.84
C LEU A 70 10.84 -0.05 5.46
N VAL A 71 10.44 -1.10 4.71
CA VAL A 71 9.79 -0.92 3.41
C VAL A 71 8.51 -0.11 3.58
N GLY A 72 8.43 1.02 2.88
CA GLY A 72 7.30 1.95 2.94
C GLY A 72 7.21 2.79 4.23
N PHE A 73 8.00 2.51 5.25
CA PHE A 73 7.92 3.23 6.53
C PHE A 73 8.31 4.71 6.40
N ARG A 74 9.26 5.04 5.53
CA ARG A 74 9.75 6.42 5.35
C ARG A 74 8.61 7.39 4.97
N THR A 75 7.75 7.01 4.05
CA THR A 75 6.62 7.84 3.60
C THR A 75 5.60 8.03 4.72
N GLU A 76 5.25 6.95 5.43
CA GLU A 76 4.36 7.02 6.58
C GLU A 76 4.95 7.90 7.69
N PHE A 77 6.23 7.71 8.00
CA PHE A 77 6.96 8.48 9.00
C PHE A 77 6.95 9.98 8.70
N LEU A 78 7.23 10.38 7.47
CA LEU A 78 7.18 11.78 7.06
C LEU A 78 5.77 12.36 7.17
N THR A 79 4.75 11.59 6.84
CA THR A 79 3.34 11.99 6.98
C THR A 79 2.96 12.16 8.45
N ASP A 80 3.28 11.19 9.30
CA ASP A 80 2.96 11.20 10.73
C ASP A 80 3.66 12.33 11.48
N THR A 81 4.89 12.63 11.08
CA THR A 81 5.70 13.71 11.69
C THR A 81 5.54 15.04 10.98
N ARG A 82 4.61 15.15 10.01
CA ARG A 82 4.42 16.38 9.20
C ARG A 82 5.71 16.90 8.57
N GLY A 83 6.62 15.98 8.23
CA GLY A 83 7.94 16.31 7.67
C GLY A 83 8.99 16.77 8.69
N TYR A 84 8.67 16.88 9.98
CA TYR A 84 9.64 17.32 11.02
C TYR A 84 10.56 16.18 11.48
N GLY A 85 10.23 14.93 11.20
CA GLY A 85 11.04 13.79 11.61
C GLY A 85 12.24 13.57 10.70
N ILE A 86 13.36 13.14 11.29
CA ILE A 86 14.55 12.71 10.58
C ILE A 86 14.77 11.24 10.89
N MET A 87 15.02 10.42 9.88
CA MET A 87 15.34 9.02 10.07
C MET A 87 16.58 8.63 9.27
N ASN A 88 17.40 7.79 9.86
CA ASN A 88 18.56 7.18 9.23
C ASN A 88 18.64 5.72 9.63
N SER A 89 18.99 4.84 8.70
CA SER A 89 19.19 3.43 8.99
C SER A 89 20.49 2.92 8.39
N VAL A 90 21.13 1.99 9.08
CA VAL A 90 22.39 1.37 8.67
C VAL A 90 22.28 -0.13 8.90
N PHE A 91 22.76 -0.93 7.94
CA PHE A 91 22.83 -2.39 8.09
C PHE A 91 23.63 -2.75 9.35
N ASP A 92 23.07 -3.66 10.16
CA ASP A 92 23.69 -4.17 11.37
C ASP A 92 24.23 -5.60 11.13
N SER A 93 23.32 -6.56 11.05
CA SER A 93 23.68 -7.98 11.00
C SER A 93 22.54 -8.82 10.45
N TYR A 94 22.81 -10.09 10.23
CA TYR A 94 21.77 -11.10 10.01
C TYR A 94 21.36 -11.69 11.36
N ARG A 95 20.05 -11.70 11.65
CA ARG A 95 19.46 -12.26 12.87
C ARG A 95 18.34 -13.24 12.52
N PRO A 96 17.92 -14.09 13.46
CA PRO A 96 16.81 -14.99 13.23
C PRO A 96 15.57 -14.29 12.69
N TYR A 97 14.85 -14.95 11.78
CA TYR A 97 13.65 -14.43 11.17
C TYR A 97 12.56 -14.11 12.20
N SER A 98 12.11 -12.88 12.28
CA SER A 98 11.18 -12.38 13.31
C SER A 98 9.70 -12.72 13.07
N GLY A 99 9.41 -13.61 12.12
CA GLY A 99 8.04 -13.94 11.76
C GLY A 99 7.41 -12.93 10.80
N ASN A 100 6.11 -13.03 10.59
CA ASN A 100 5.41 -12.15 9.64
C ASN A 100 5.30 -10.73 10.18
N ILE A 101 5.65 -9.76 9.33
CA ILE A 101 5.31 -8.35 9.53
C ILE A 101 4.03 -8.11 8.75
N VAL A 102 3.01 -7.63 9.45
CA VAL A 102 1.73 -7.29 8.82
C VAL A 102 1.99 -6.12 7.85
N GLY A 103 1.74 -6.36 6.57
CA GLY A 103 1.77 -5.32 5.53
C GLY A 103 0.57 -4.38 5.65
N ARG A 104 0.14 -3.83 4.52
CA ARG A 104 -1.11 -3.07 4.43
C ARG A 104 -2.27 -3.89 5.01
N ARG A 105 -3.00 -3.33 5.98
CA ARG A 105 -4.17 -3.99 6.60
C ARG A 105 -5.42 -3.89 5.75
N THR A 106 -5.47 -2.87 4.88
CA THR A 106 -6.61 -2.61 4.00
C THR A 106 -6.47 -3.38 2.69
N GLY A 107 -7.58 -3.86 2.17
CA GLY A 107 -7.65 -4.48 0.84
C GLY A 107 -7.58 -3.44 -0.27
N ALA A 108 -7.50 -3.91 -1.50
CA ALA A 108 -7.53 -3.09 -2.70
C ALA A 108 -8.93 -3.04 -3.30
N LEU A 109 -9.27 -1.90 -3.91
CA LEU A 109 -10.38 -1.80 -4.86
C LEU A 109 -9.88 -2.23 -6.23
N LEU A 110 -10.50 -3.25 -6.82
CA LEU A 110 -10.09 -3.85 -8.08
C LEU A 110 -11.10 -3.53 -9.19
N ALA A 111 -10.62 -3.20 -10.38
CA ALA A 111 -11.48 -3.15 -11.54
C ALA A 111 -12.03 -4.56 -11.85
N PHE A 112 -13.36 -4.66 -11.96
CA PHE A 112 -14.06 -5.91 -12.22
C PHE A 112 -13.90 -6.38 -13.68
N GLU A 113 -13.82 -5.44 -14.62
CA GLU A 113 -13.75 -5.72 -16.06
C GLU A 113 -12.81 -4.72 -16.75
N THR A 114 -12.49 -5.02 -18.01
CA THR A 114 -11.72 -4.13 -18.87
C THR A 114 -12.64 -3.11 -19.53
N GLY A 115 -12.25 -1.84 -19.52
CA GLY A 115 -13.00 -0.76 -20.14
C GLY A 115 -12.52 0.61 -19.68
N THR A 116 -13.29 1.64 -19.99
CA THR A 116 -13.00 3.01 -19.57
C THR A 116 -13.88 3.38 -18.37
N THR A 117 -13.31 3.95 -17.34
CA THR A 117 -14.03 4.33 -16.11
C THR A 117 -15.02 5.46 -16.37
N THR A 118 -16.16 5.39 -15.70
CA THR A 118 -17.20 6.41 -15.74
C THR A 118 -17.40 7.03 -14.36
N ALA A 119 -17.84 8.30 -14.29
CA ALA A 119 -18.20 8.92 -13.01
C ALA A 119 -19.28 8.13 -12.26
N TYR A 120 -20.26 7.60 -13.00
CA TYR A 120 -21.33 6.78 -12.45
C TYR A 120 -20.84 5.45 -11.85
N GLY A 121 -19.87 4.81 -12.51
CA GLY A 121 -19.26 3.56 -12.01
C GLY A 121 -18.30 3.78 -10.84
N LEU A 122 -17.62 4.92 -10.80
CA LEU A 122 -16.69 5.27 -9.71
C LEU A 122 -17.41 5.73 -8.42
N PHE A 123 -18.57 6.34 -8.53
CA PHE A 123 -19.28 6.88 -7.38
C PHE A 123 -19.55 5.84 -6.26
N PRO A 124 -20.08 4.64 -6.54
CA PRO A 124 -20.22 3.61 -5.51
C PRO A 124 -18.88 3.04 -5.02
N ALA A 125 -17.82 3.13 -5.81
CA ALA A 125 -16.49 2.69 -5.42
C ALA A 125 -15.85 3.64 -4.40
N GLU A 126 -16.12 4.95 -4.52
CA GLU A 126 -15.64 5.99 -3.60
C GLU A 126 -16.16 5.82 -2.17
N GLU A 127 -17.36 5.24 -1.99
CA GLU A 127 -17.90 4.91 -0.67
C GLU A 127 -17.15 3.74 0.00
N ARG A 128 -16.44 2.94 -0.80
CA ARG A 128 -15.72 1.73 -0.35
C ARG A 128 -14.24 1.97 -0.07
N GLY A 129 -13.75 3.18 -0.37
CA GLY A 129 -12.35 3.51 -0.14
C GLY A 129 -11.88 4.77 -0.84
N VAL A 130 -10.56 4.91 -0.95
CA VAL A 130 -9.91 6.04 -1.60
C VAL A 130 -9.49 5.63 -3.02
N LEU A 131 -9.97 6.36 -4.03
CA LEU A 131 -9.65 6.10 -5.42
C LEU A 131 -8.28 6.69 -5.80
N PHE A 132 -7.56 6.00 -6.69
CA PHE A 132 -6.29 6.45 -7.29
C PHE A 132 -6.48 6.97 -8.72
N ILE A 133 -7.64 6.74 -9.30
CA ILE A 133 -7.97 7.14 -10.68
C ILE A 133 -9.31 7.86 -10.75
N GLY A 134 -9.46 8.72 -11.75
CA GLY A 134 -10.68 9.43 -12.06
C GLY A 134 -11.48 8.79 -13.19
N ALA A 135 -12.53 9.48 -13.65
CA ALA A 135 -13.31 9.07 -14.81
C ALA A 135 -12.52 9.28 -16.12
N GLY A 136 -12.83 8.46 -17.13
CA GLY A 136 -12.18 8.52 -18.45
C GLY A 136 -10.82 7.80 -18.51
N VAL A 137 -10.46 7.02 -17.49
CA VAL A 137 -9.22 6.25 -17.46
C VAL A 137 -9.49 4.81 -17.91
N ASP A 138 -8.63 4.29 -18.77
CA ASP A 138 -8.70 2.89 -19.20
C ASP A 138 -8.17 1.97 -18.11
N VAL A 139 -8.97 0.97 -17.79
CA VAL A 139 -8.67 -0.06 -16.78
C VAL A 139 -8.84 -1.46 -17.36
N TYR A 140 -8.26 -2.43 -16.70
CA TYR A 140 -8.42 -3.84 -17.04
C TYR A 140 -8.77 -4.66 -15.79
N GLU A 141 -9.36 -5.85 -15.98
CA GLU A 141 -9.70 -6.75 -14.87
C GLU A 141 -8.50 -7.00 -13.97
N GLY A 142 -8.66 -6.83 -12.66
CA GLY A 142 -7.60 -7.01 -11.66
C GLY A 142 -6.62 -5.84 -11.51
N MET A 143 -6.81 -4.73 -12.24
CA MET A 143 -6.12 -3.47 -11.97
C MET A 143 -6.59 -2.90 -10.63
N ILE A 144 -5.66 -2.44 -9.79
CA ILE A 144 -5.97 -1.78 -8.52
C ILE A 144 -6.27 -0.32 -8.82
N ILE A 145 -7.46 0.12 -8.45
CA ILE A 145 -7.98 1.45 -8.73
C ILE A 145 -8.15 2.30 -7.46
N GLY A 146 -7.88 1.72 -6.30
CA GLY A 146 -7.99 2.42 -5.03
C GLY A 146 -7.64 1.52 -3.85
N GLU A 147 -7.57 2.14 -2.68
CA GLU A 147 -7.42 1.48 -1.37
C GLU A 147 -8.79 1.31 -0.74
N GLY A 148 -9.13 0.08 -0.36
CA GLY A 148 -10.39 -0.24 0.32
C GLY A 148 -10.39 0.18 1.79
N ASN A 149 -11.59 0.36 2.35
CA ASN A 149 -11.78 0.59 3.79
C ASN A 149 -11.95 -0.70 4.59
N ARG A 150 -11.82 -1.87 3.96
CA ARG A 150 -11.89 -3.21 4.57
C ARG A 150 -10.59 -3.96 4.29
N GLU A 151 -10.34 -5.01 5.06
CA GLU A 151 -9.15 -5.86 4.90
C GLU A 151 -9.15 -6.68 3.59
N GLN A 152 -10.33 -7.00 3.07
CA GLN A 152 -10.48 -7.81 1.87
C GLN A 152 -10.51 -6.95 0.60
N ASP A 153 -9.92 -7.48 -0.46
CA ASP A 153 -10.03 -6.89 -1.79
C ASP A 153 -11.49 -6.91 -2.29
N ILE A 154 -11.91 -5.83 -2.90
CA ILE A 154 -13.27 -5.65 -3.40
C ILE A 154 -13.21 -5.37 -4.91
N ALA A 155 -13.80 -6.25 -5.72
CA ALA A 155 -13.98 -5.97 -7.15
C ALA A 155 -15.20 -5.05 -7.35
N VAL A 156 -15.01 -3.97 -8.11
CA VAL A 156 -16.04 -2.98 -8.41
C VAL A 156 -16.13 -2.74 -9.91
N ASN A 157 -17.37 -2.65 -10.42
CA ASN A 157 -17.59 -2.31 -11.83
C ASN A 157 -17.58 -0.79 -11.99
N VAL A 158 -16.43 -0.28 -12.40
CA VAL A 158 -16.19 1.17 -12.60
C VAL A 158 -16.40 1.63 -14.06
N CYS A 159 -16.64 0.68 -14.96
CA CYS A 159 -16.92 0.97 -16.37
C CYS A 159 -18.43 1.12 -16.65
N LYS A 160 -19.27 0.88 -15.64
CA LYS A 160 -20.72 0.89 -15.79
C LYS A 160 -21.23 2.27 -16.17
N GLY A 161 -21.91 2.36 -17.31
CA GLY A 161 -22.63 3.56 -17.75
C GLY A 161 -24.00 3.71 -17.08
N LYS A 162 -24.53 4.92 -17.07
CA LYS A 162 -25.92 5.20 -16.67
C LYS A 162 -26.84 4.65 -17.77
N ASN A 163 -27.68 3.67 -17.43
CA ASN A 163 -28.74 3.23 -18.36
C ASN A 163 -29.79 4.34 -18.48
N LEU A 164 -29.87 4.97 -19.63
CA LEU A 164 -30.90 5.96 -19.95
C LEU A 164 -32.24 5.25 -20.20
N THR A 165 -32.96 4.91 -19.12
CA THR A 165 -34.26 4.22 -19.24
C THR A 165 -35.48 5.19 -19.25
N ASN A 166 -35.30 6.51 -19.09
CA ASN A 166 -36.40 7.46 -19.13
C ASN A 166 -35.98 8.82 -19.71
N VAL A 167 -36.56 9.16 -20.87
CA VAL A 167 -36.37 10.45 -21.58
C VAL A 167 -36.83 11.67 -20.73
N ARG A 168 -37.70 11.47 -19.75
CA ARG A 168 -38.19 12.53 -18.85
C ARG A 168 -37.28 12.88 -17.68
N ALA A 169 -36.26 12.08 -17.38
CA ALA A 169 -35.29 12.34 -16.31
C ALA A 169 -34.02 13.07 -16.78
N ALA A 170 -33.91 13.39 -18.07
CA ALA A 170 -32.76 14.08 -18.63
C ALA A 170 -32.58 15.53 -18.14
N ALA A 171 -33.62 16.12 -17.50
CA ALA A 171 -33.59 17.50 -17.02
C ALA A 171 -33.01 17.69 -15.60
N LYS A 172 -32.69 16.60 -14.90
CA LYS A 172 -32.07 16.64 -13.58
C LYS A 172 -30.85 15.72 -13.57
N ASP A 173 -29.88 16.07 -14.36
CA ASP A 173 -28.54 15.48 -14.28
C ASP A 173 -27.87 16.05 -13.01
N ASP A 174 -28.12 15.40 -11.88
CA ASP A 174 -27.27 15.58 -10.71
C ASP A 174 -25.87 15.11 -11.14
N THR A 175 -25.03 16.09 -11.45
CA THR A 175 -23.65 15.85 -11.87
C THR A 175 -22.95 15.13 -10.73
N VAL A 176 -22.65 13.85 -10.92
CA VAL A 176 -21.91 13.06 -9.92
C VAL A 176 -20.59 13.75 -9.69
N ARG A 177 -20.40 14.30 -8.50
CA ARG A 177 -19.14 14.91 -8.09
C ARG A 177 -18.32 13.86 -7.35
N LEU A 178 -17.23 13.44 -7.98
CA LEU A 178 -16.23 12.58 -7.35
C LEU A 178 -15.23 13.43 -6.57
N LYS A 179 -14.68 12.89 -5.49
CA LYS A 179 -13.51 13.46 -4.82
C LYS A 179 -12.31 13.38 -5.75
N THR A 180 -11.34 14.25 -5.54
CA THR A 180 -10.07 14.19 -6.25
C THR A 180 -9.39 12.85 -5.92
N PRO A 181 -9.00 12.06 -6.95
CA PRO A 181 -8.25 10.83 -6.71
C PRO A 181 -6.94 11.12 -5.99
N LYS A 182 -6.49 10.17 -5.17
CA LYS A 182 -5.17 10.24 -4.56
C LYS A 182 -4.12 9.99 -5.64
N ASP A 183 -3.32 10.99 -5.92
CA ASP A 183 -2.12 10.84 -6.74
C ASP A 183 -1.03 10.17 -5.91
N MET A 184 -0.41 9.11 -6.45
CA MET A 184 0.59 8.32 -5.74
C MET A 184 1.95 8.41 -6.44
N SER A 185 2.96 8.80 -5.68
CA SER A 185 4.34 8.74 -6.12
C SER A 185 4.80 7.29 -6.35
N LEU A 186 5.94 7.11 -7.02
CA LEU A 186 6.54 5.80 -7.23
C LEU A 186 6.79 5.08 -5.89
N GLU A 187 7.31 5.81 -4.90
CA GLU A 187 7.60 5.29 -3.57
C GLU A 187 6.33 4.86 -2.83
N GLU A 188 5.26 5.65 -2.92
CA GLU A 188 3.96 5.28 -2.34
C GLU A 188 3.35 4.06 -3.02
N CYS A 189 3.47 3.95 -4.35
CA CYS A 189 3.04 2.77 -5.09
C CYS A 189 3.80 1.51 -4.63
N ILE A 190 5.13 1.59 -4.48
CA ILE A 190 5.95 0.47 -4.01
C ILE A 190 5.60 0.10 -2.56
N ALA A 191 5.39 1.09 -1.70
CA ALA A 191 4.99 0.88 -0.32
C ALA A 191 3.61 0.25 -0.18
N PHE A 192 2.70 0.54 -1.12
CA PHE A 192 1.35 0.00 -1.16
C PHE A 192 1.31 -1.50 -1.49
N LEU A 193 2.29 -2.03 -2.24
CA LEU A 193 2.29 -3.41 -2.74
C LEU A 193 2.21 -4.46 -1.63
N ASN A 194 1.32 -5.42 -1.82
CA ASN A 194 1.35 -6.70 -1.13
C ASN A 194 2.08 -7.76 -1.98
N ASP A 195 2.29 -8.96 -1.43
CA ASP A 195 3.09 -10.02 -2.05
C ASP A 195 2.46 -10.57 -3.35
N ASP A 196 1.15 -10.40 -3.51
CA ASP A 196 0.37 -10.81 -4.69
C ASP A 196 0.07 -9.65 -5.64
N GLU A 197 0.79 -8.53 -5.52
CA GLU A 197 0.57 -7.32 -6.29
C GLU A 197 1.84 -6.89 -7.03
N TYR A 198 1.64 -6.22 -8.16
CA TYR A 198 2.70 -5.65 -8.98
C TYR A 198 2.39 -4.19 -9.30
N LEU A 199 3.45 -3.43 -9.52
CA LEU A 199 3.41 -2.10 -10.08
C LEU A 199 3.92 -2.15 -11.52
N GLU A 200 3.11 -1.71 -12.47
CA GLU A 200 3.51 -1.46 -13.85
C GLU A 200 3.99 -0.03 -13.99
N VAL A 201 5.23 0.12 -14.44
CA VAL A 201 5.85 1.42 -14.67
C VAL A 201 5.99 1.63 -16.17
N THR A 202 5.30 2.63 -16.69
CA THR A 202 5.39 3.06 -18.09
C THR A 202 5.89 4.50 -18.15
N PRO A 203 6.27 5.03 -19.32
CA PRO A 203 6.68 6.44 -19.42
C PRO A 203 5.62 7.45 -18.97
N HIS A 204 4.35 7.05 -18.96
CA HIS A 204 3.22 7.96 -18.72
C HIS A 204 2.37 7.58 -17.51
N PHE A 205 2.46 6.33 -17.02
CA PHE A 205 1.56 5.80 -15.99
C PHE A 205 2.27 4.90 -14.99
N LEU A 206 1.84 5.01 -13.73
CA LEU A 206 2.06 4.03 -12.67
C LEU A 206 0.73 3.30 -12.46
N ARG A 207 0.71 1.97 -12.65
CA ARG A 207 -0.51 1.15 -12.51
C ARG A 207 -0.26 0.01 -11.55
N LEU A 208 -1.00 0.01 -10.45
CA LEU A 208 -1.01 -1.09 -9.51
C LEU A 208 -1.95 -2.19 -10.01
N ARG A 209 -1.57 -3.45 -9.85
CA ARG A 209 -2.42 -4.58 -10.26
C ARG A 209 -2.19 -5.83 -9.42
N LYS A 210 -3.15 -6.74 -9.45
CA LYS A 210 -2.93 -8.09 -8.91
C LYS A 210 -2.00 -8.91 -9.81
N ARG A 211 -1.27 -9.83 -9.20
CA ARG A 211 -0.45 -10.83 -9.91
C ARG A 211 -1.31 -11.68 -10.85
N PHE A 212 -2.45 -12.15 -10.36
CA PHE A 212 -3.46 -12.86 -11.14
C PHE A 212 -4.62 -11.92 -11.47
N LEU A 213 -4.78 -11.58 -12.74
CA LEU A 213 -5.76 -10.59 -13.17
C LEU A 213 -7.18 -11.11 -13.02
N LYS A 214 -7.44 -12.37 -13.42
CA LYS A 214 -8.77 -12.96 -13.36
C LYS A 214 -9.18 -13.36 -11.95
N ALA A 215 -10.41 -13.04 -11.57
CA ALA A 215 -10.94 -13.36 -10.25
C ALA A 215 -10.85 -14.86 -9.89
N LYS A 216 -11.15 -15.76 -10.86
CA LYS A 216 -11.06 -17.21 -10.66
C LYS A 216 -9.65 -17.67 -10.31
N ASP A 217 -8.63 -17.08 -10.95
CA ASP A 217 -7.23 -17.49 -10.76
C ASP A 217 -6.73 -17.02 -9.37
N ARG A 218 -7.20 -15.85 -8.90
CA ARG A 218 -6.95 -15.37 -7.53
C ARG A 218 -7.52 -16.30 -6.46
N VAL A 219 -8.77 -16.75 -6.65
CA VAL A 219 -9.42 -17.69 -5.72
C VAL A 219 -8.68 -19.03 -5.70
N GLN A 220 -8.24 -19.54 -6.86
CA GLN A 220 -7.49 -20.79 -6.93
C GLN A 220 -6.13 -20.65 -6.21
N TYR A 221 -5.41 -19.57 -6.44
CA TYR A 221 -4.13 -19.30 -5.77
C TYR A 221 -4.27 -19.20 -4.25
N ALA A 222 -5.30 -18.49 -3.76
CA ALA A 222 -5.57 -18.38 -2.33
C ALA A 222 -5.83 -19.74 -1.67
N LYS A 223 -6.56 -20.65 -2.33
CA LYS A 223 -6.78 -22.02 -1.84
C LYS A 223 -5.50 -22.83 -1.74
N THR A 224 -4.60 -22.69 -2.71
CA THR A 224 -3.29 -23.39 -2.71
C THR A 224 -2.40 -22.93 -1.57
N GLN A 225 -2.42 -21.65 -1.22
CA GLN A 225 -1.64 -21.10 -0.12
C GLN A 225 -2.14 -21.51 1.28
N GLN A 226 -3.41 -21.90 1.41
CA GLN A 226 -3.98 -22.39 2.69
C GLN A 226 -3.71 -23.87 2.95
N GLN A 227 -3.22 -24.61 1.95
CA GLN A 227 -2.96 -26.05 2.03
C GLN A 227 -1.47 -26.42 2.19
N GLY A 228 -0.59 -25.45 2.15
CA GLY A 228 0.87 -25.59 2.34
C GLY A 228 1.34 -24.87 3.60
#